data_8590aab828a91d50d928f6098c24fafd
#
_entry.id   8590aab828a91d50d928f6098c24fafd
#
_cell.length_a   1.000
_cell.length_b   1.000
_cell.length_c   1.000
_cell.angle_alpha   90.00
_cell.angle_beta   90.00
_cell.angle_gamma   90.00
#
_symmetry.space_group_name_H-M   'P 1'
#
loop_
_entity.id
_entity.type
_entity.pdbx_description
1 polymer ?
#
loop_
_entity_poly.entity_id
_entity_poly.type
_entity_poly.pdbx_seq_one_letter_code
_entity_poly.pdbx_strand_id
1 'polypeptide(L)'
;VIFDESGARALLQQACAPAGIDPAGAALISLGQNAVFDLPELGLVAKVGRAPGSADRAARELALAGWLDGAGVPVVRPADPVVHLAQDHPVTLWHRLEPAVRPARPADLAPLLRALHALPAEPAPPVPLGRRDLLAPVDSWLATAEGHIDPADVAFLRDRKETFVTAISELTPYLPSGPIHGDALPRNVHITPAGPVLLDLEYMASDLREHDLVVLALSQDRYGVPAEEVTAFNAAYGWDVREWPGFAVLRGARETASAAWVAQQTAGNPAARTEFRRRVDSLRDGEAEVRWFAF
;
A
#
# COMPACT_ATOMS: atom_id res chain seq x y z
N VAL A 1 -25.03 -3.39 -3.78
CA VAL A 1 -24.45 -4.31 -4.80
C VAL A 1 -23.52 -5.28 -4.08
N ILE A 2 -23.59 -6.58 -4.43
CA ILE A 2 -22.55 -7.53 -4.02
C ILE A 2 -21.31 -7.14 -4.83
N PHE A 3 -20.19 -6.87 -4.15
CA PHE A 3 -18.94 -6.51 -4.83
C PHE A 3 -18.14 -7.77 -5.19
N ASP A 4 -18.62 -8.43 -6.22
CA ASP A 4 -17.92 -9.49 -6.97
C ASP A 4 -17.58 -8.99 -8.39
N GLU A 5 -17.05 -9.86 -9.24
CA GLU A 5 -16.71 -9.47 -10.62
C GLU A 5 -17.93 -8.93 -11.38
N SER A 6 -19.09 -9.56 -11.26
CA SER A 6 -20.31 -9.14 -11.96
C SER A 6 -20.79 -7.78 -11.47
N GLY A 7 -20.84 -7.58 -10.15
CA GLY A 7 -21.23 -6.30 -9.54
C GLY A 7 -20.27 -5.19 -9.91
N ALA A 8 -18.96 -5.42 -9.82
CA ALA A 8 -17.95 -4.43 -10.20
C ALA A 8 -18.00 -4.08 -11.69
N ARG A 9 -18.26 -5.05 -12.56
CA ARG A 9 -18.46 -4.84 -14.01
C ARG A 9 -19.70 -3.97 -14.29
N ALA A 10 -20.80 -4.22 -13.59
CA ALA A 10 -22.00 -3.39 -13.72
C ALA A 10 -21.76 -1.94 -13.27
N LEU A 11 -21.00 -1.74 -12.16
CA LEU A 11 -20.59 -0.41 -11.72
C LEU A 11 -19.69 0.28 -12.75
N LEU A 12 -18.73 -0.44 -13.33
CA LEU A 12 -17.90 0.10 -14.41
C LEU A 12 -18.73 0.60 -15.59
N GLN A 13 -19.68 -0.22 -16.08
CA GLN A 13 -20.56 0.16 -17.19
C GLN A 13 -21.39 1.41 -16.87
N GLN A 14 -21.96 1.47 -15.65
CA GLN A 14 -22.76 2.64 -15.23
C GLN A 14 -21.92 3.91 -15.13
N ALA A 15 -20.69 3.82 -14.61
CA ALA A 15 -19.80 4.98 -14.46
C ALA A 15 -19.28 5.49 -15.81
N CYS A 16 -19.01 4.60 -16.76
CA CYS A 16 -18.45 4.94 -18.06
C CYS A 16 -19.50 5.53 -19.03
N ALA A 17 -20.77 5.15 -18.88
CA ALA A 17 -21.84 5.56 -19.82
C ALA A 17 -22.00 7.09 -19.97
N PRO A 18 -22.00 7.91 -18.90
CA PRO A 18 -22.11 9.37 -19.05
C PRO A 18 -20.91 10.02 -19.75
N ALA A 19 -19.74 9.38 -19.70
CA ALA A 19 -18.51 9.83 -20.36
C ALA A 19 -18.39 9.36 -21.81
N GLY A 20 -19.37 8.57 -22.31
CA GLY A 20 -19.32 7.99 -23.65
C GLY A 20 -18.24 6.93 -23.83
N ILE A 21 -17.77 6.32 -22.73
CA ILE A 21 -16.75 5.29 -22.73
C ILE A 21 -17.46 3.92 -22.75
N ASP A 22 -17.15 3.11 -23.75
CA ASP A 22 -17.68 1.75 -23.82
C ASP A 22 -16.69 0.75 -23.21
N PRO A 23 -16.97 0.18 -22.02
CA PRO A 23 -16.11 -0.80 -21.39
C PRO A 23 -16.37 -2.24 -21.90
N ALA A 24 -17.02 -2.40 -23.05
CA ALA A 24 -17.19 -3.71 -23.67
C ALA A 24 -15.82 -4.39 -23.85
N GLY A 25 -15.74 -5.69 -23.57
CA GLY A 25 -14.47 -6.43 -23.63
C GLY A 25 -13.53 -6.20 -22.42
N ALA A 26 -13.96 -5.44 -21.39
CA ALA A 26 -13.16 -5.30 -20.17
C ALA A 26 -12.82 -6.66 -19.55
N ALA A 27 -11.55 -6.91 -19.26
CA ALA A 27 -11.06 -8.12 -18.62
C ALA A 27 -10.66 -7.81 -17.16
N LEU A 28 -11.15 -8.62 -16.19
CA LEU A 28 -10.77 -8.45 -14.80
C LEU A 28 -9.30 -8.84 -14.61
N ILE A 29 -8.50 -7.91 -14.08
CA ILE A 29 -7.10 -8.13 -13.68
C ILE A 29 -7.04 -8.61 -12.22
N SER A 30 -7.76 -7.93 -11.32
CA SER A 30 -7.74 -8.25 -9.89
C SER A 30 -9.04 -7.83 -9.21
N LEU A 31 -9.38 -8.54 -8.12
CA LEU A 31 -10.53 -8.25 -7.27
C LEU A 31 -10.10 -8.31 -5.79
N GLY A 32 -10.04 -7.14 -5.17
CA GLY A 32 -9.64 -6.98 -3.78
C GLY A 32 -10.36 -5.82 -3.11
N GLN A 33 -9.63 -4.86 -2.58
CA GLN A 33 -10.17 -3.57 -2.11
C GLN A 33 -10.72 -2.74 -3.28
N ASN A 34 -10.21 -2.98 -4.47
CA ASN A 34 -10.72 -2.45 -5.72
C ASN A 34 -10.88 -3.61 -6.72
N ALA A 35 -11.76 -3.45 -7.69
CA ALA A 35 -11.75 -4.27 -8.89
C ALA A 35 -10.99 -3.50 -9.99
N VAL A 36 -10.00 -4.14 -10.58
CA VAL A 36 -9.18 -3.55 -11.65
C VAL A 36 -9.49 -4.28 -12.95
N PHE A 37 -9.86 -3.53 -13.98
CA PHE A 37 -10.20 -4.04 -15.30
C PHE A 37 -9.24 -3.51 -16.36
N ASP A 38 -8.76 -4.39 -17.22
CA ASP A 38 -8.07 -4.04 -18.47
C ASP A 38 -9.12 -3.71 -19.55
N LEU A 39 -8.98 -2.59 -20.21
CA LEU A 39 -9.78 -2.14 -21.35
C LEU A 39 -8.86 -2.02 -22.58
N PRO A 40 -8.48 -3.15 -23.20
CA PRO A 40 -7.40 -3.18 -24.19
C PRO A 40 -7.68 -2.37 -25.44
N GLU A 41 -8.94 -2.35 -25.90
CA GLU A 41 -9.35 -1.59 -27.10
C GLU A 41 -9.24 -0.08 -26.91
N LEU A 42 -9.33 0.39 -25.65
CA LEU A 42 -9.20 1.80 -25.30
C LEU A 42 -7.78 2.18 -24.85
N GLY A 43 -6.90 1.21 -24.66
CA GLY A 43 -5.58 1.46 -24.06
C GLY A 43 -5.66 1.96 -22.62
N LEU A 44 -6.70 1.53 -21.86
CA LEU A 44 -6.99 1.99 -20.51
C LEU A 44 -7.01 0.83 -19.51
N VAL A 45 -6.88 1.21 -18.24
CA VAL A 45 -7.20 0.38 -17.08
C VAL A 45 -8.21 1.14 -16.23
N ALA A 46 -9.28 0.47 -15.80
CA ALA A 46 -10.26 1.03 -14.89
C ALA A 46 -10.10 0.44 -13.48
N LYS A 47 -10.09 1.30 -12.46
CA LYS A 47 -10.11 0.92 -11.04
C LYS A 47 -11.47 1.26 -10.46
N VAL A 48 -12.24 0.26 -10.04
CA VAL A 48 -13.56 0.39 -9.42
C VAL A 48 -13.41 0.21 -7.91
N GLY A 49 -13.72 1.24 -7.13
CA GLY A 49 -13.61 1.20 -5.67
C GLY A 49 -14.72 0.36 -5.03
N ARG A 50 -14.33 -0.55 -4.12
CA ARG A 50 -15.30 -1.39 -3.38
C ARG A 50 -16.15 -0.59 -2.40
N ALA A 51 -15.55 0.40 -1.72
CA ALA A 51 -16.25 1.17 -0.69
C ALA A 51 -17.03 2.32 -1.34
N PRO A 52 -18.36 2.38 -1.18
CA PRO A 52 -19.12 3.58 -1.54
C PRO A 52 -18.66 4.77 -0.68
N GLY A 53 -18.79 5.99 -1.20
CA GLY A 53 -18.39 7.21 -0.51
C GLY A 53 -16.88 7.47 -0.47
N SER A 54 -16.07 6.70 -1.23
CA SER A 54 -14.61 6.87 -1.27
C SER A 54 -14.11 7.72 -2.45
N ALA A 55 -14.97 8.56 -3.02
CA ALA A 55 -14.63 9.43 -4.16
C ALA A 55 -13.45 10.37 -3.86
N ASP A 56 -13.41 10.97 -2.68
CA ASP A 56 -12.31 11.88 -2.28
C ASP A 56 -10.96 11.18 -2.25
N ARG A 57 -10.91 9.92 -1.82
CA ARG A 57 -9.69 9.10 -1.85
C ARG A 57 -9.25 8.86 -3.29
N ALA A 58 -10.19 8.50 -4.17
CA ALA A 58 -9.91 8.27 -5.58
C ALA A 58 -9.43 9.57 -6.29
N ALA A 59 -10.08 10.70 -6.02
CA ALA A 59 -9.67 11.99 -6.54
C ALA A 59 -8.26 12.39 -6.06
N ARG A 60 -7.97 12.14 -4.77
CA ARG A 60 -6.65 12.37 -4.20
C ARG A 60 -5.58 11.53 -4.92
N GLU A 61 -5.84 10.26 -5.17
CA GLU A 61 -4.90 9.36 -5.88
C GLU A 61 -4.61 9.86 -7.30
N LEU A 62 -5.65 10.27 -8.06
CA LEU A 62 -5.48 10.86 -9.40
C LEU A 62 -4.63 12.13 -9.36
N ALA A 63 -4.93 13.05 -8.42
CA ALA A 63 -4.21 14.30 -8.29
C ALA A 63 -2.72 14.07 -7.94
N LEU A 64 -2.42 13.15 -7.04
CA LEU A 64 -1.05 12.78 -6.66
C LEU A 64 -0.30 12.12 -7.82
N ALA A 65 -0.94 11.24 -8.58
CA ALA A 65 -0.32 10.62 -9.74
C ALA A 65 0.05 11.67 -10.80
N GLY A 66 -0.84 12.60 -11.11
CA GLY A 66 -0.57 13.69 -12.03
C GLY A 66 0.56 14.61 -11.56
N TRP A 67 0.62 14.90 -10.26
CA TRP A 67 1.72 15.68 -9.66
C TRP A 67 3.07 14.97 -9.77
N LEU A 68 3.13 13.67 -9.45
CA LEU A 68 4.34 12.87 -9.54
C LEU A 68 4.84 12.74 -10.98
N ASP A 69 3.94 12.49 -11.94
CA ASP A 69 4.28 12.42 -13.37
C ASP A 69 4.86 13.77 -13.84
N GLY A 70 4.22 14.88 -13.48
CA GLY A 70 4.71 16.23 -13.77
C GLY A 70 6.05 16.56 -13.13
N ALA A 71 6.39 15.93 -12.01
CA ALA A 71 7.68 16.03 -11.33
C ALA A 71 8.73 15.05 -11.86
N GLY A 72 8.40 14.21 -12.84
CA GLY A 72 9.33 13.26 -13.47
C GLY A 72 9.53 11.97 -12.67
N VAL A 73 8.68 11.67 -11.69
CA VAL A 73 8.67 10.38 -11.00
C VAL A 73 7.96 9.37 -11.89
N PRO A 74 8.59 8.23 -12.23
CA PRO A 74 7.93 7.19 -13.03
C PRO A 74 6.74 6.57 -12.26
N VAL A 75 5.53 6.94 -12.63
CA VAL A 75 4.30 6.54 -11.94
C VAL A 75 3.21 6.21 -12.96
N VAL A 76 2.24 5.39 -12.58
CA VAL A 76 1.04 5.18 -13.40
C VAL A 76 0.32 6.51 -13.62
N ARG A 77 -0.09 6.77 -14.87
CA ARG A 77 -0.68 8.06 -15.27
C ARG A 77 -2.19 7.99 -15.34
N PRO A 78 -2.91 8.95 -14.74
CA PRO A 78 -4.34 9.10 -14.99
C PRO A 78 -4.59 9.33 -16.48
N ALA A 79 -5.57 8.66 -17.04
CA ALA A 79 -6.07 8.93 -18.39
C ALA A 79 -7.13 10.04 -18.36
N ASP A 80 -7.81 10.18 -17.23
CA ASP A 80 -8.81 11.20 -16.95
C ASP A 80 -8.61 11.70 -15.50
N PRO A 81 -8.53 13.00 -15.24
CA PRO A 81 -8.44 13.55 -13.89
C PRO A 81 -9.76 13.47 -13.10
N VAL A 82 -10.83 12.95 -13.72
CA VAL A 82 -12.18 12.89 -13.13
C VAL A 82 -12.43 11.55 -12.49
N VAL A 83 -13.07 11.57 -11.31
CA VAL A 83 -13.66 10.39 -10.70
C VAL A 83 -15.07 10.19 -11.20
N HIS A 84 -15.32 9.11 -11.92
CA HIS A 84 -16.67 8.72 -12.34
C HIS A 84 -17.34 7.97 -11.18
N LEU A 85 -18.67 8.14 -11.03
CA LEU A 85 -19.42 7.51 -9.95
C LEU A 85 -20.50 6.58 -10.48
N ALA A 86 -20.63 5.41 -9.88
CA ALA A 86 -21.76 4.51 -10.06
C ALA A 86 -22.23 4.04 -8.68
N GLN A 87 -23.48 4.38 -8.30
CA GLN A 87 -24.04 4.02 -6.99
C GLN A 87 -23.08 4.37 -5.83
N ASP A 88 -22.48 5.57 -5.89
CA ASP A 88 -21.50 6.08 -4.94
C ASP A 88 -20.14 5.33 -4.90
N HIS A 89 -19.93 4.35 -5.77
CA HIS A 89 -18.64 3.71 -5.97
C HIS A 89 -17.79 4.53 -6.96
N PRO A 90 -16.54 4.89 -6.61
CA PRO A 90 -15.66 5.60 -7.51
C PRO A 90 -15.09 4.69 -8.59
N VAL A 91 -15.01 5.22 -9.81
CA VAL A 91 -14.31 4.59 -10.92
C VAL A 91 -13.30 5.59 -11.47
N THR A 92 -12.04 5.17 -11.57
CA THR A 92 -10.95 5.97 -12.12
C THR A 92 -10.35 5.29 -13.33
N LEU A 93 -9.89 6.09 -14.28
CA LEU A 93 -9.31 5.60 -15.54
C LEU A 93 -7.83 5.96 -15.62
N TRP A 94 -7.03 5.00 -16.01
CA TRP A 94 -5.59 5.07 -16.06
C TRP A 94 -5.06 4.65 -17.42
N HIS A 95 -3.97 5.26 -17.88
CA HIS A 95 -3.29 4.76 -19.06
C HIS A 95 -2.80 3.34 -18.83
N ARG A 96 -3.12 2.47 -19.78
CA ARG A 96 -2.64 1.10 -19.77
C ARG A 96 -1.12 1.08 -19.92
N LEU A 97 -0.44 0.40 -19.01
CA LEU A 97 0.98 0.15 -19.13
C LEU A 97 1.23 -0.98 -20.13
N GLU A 98 2.40 -0.96 -20.77
CA GLU A 98 2.85 -2.12 -21.54
C GLU A 98 2.96 -3.36 -20.65
N PRO A 99 2.77 -4.56 -21.19
CA PRO A 99 2.87 -5.79 -20.40
C PRO A 99 4.20 -5.85 -19.64
N ALA A 100 4.13 -6.33 -18.38
CA ALA A 100 5.32 -6.48 -17.57
C ALA A 100 6.31 -7.44 -18.22
N VAL A 101 7.57 -7.00 -18.37
CA VAL A 101 8.63 -7.82 -18.96
C VAL A 101 9.17 -8.88 -17.98
N ARG A 102 8.95 -8.67 -16.69
CA ARG A 102 9.26 -9.60 -15.59
C ARG A 102 8.61 -9.13 -14.30
N PRO A 103 8.52 -9.97 -13.25
CA PRO A 103 8.16 -9.52 -11.92
C PRO A 103 9.15 -8.48 -11.38
N ALA A 104 8.64 -7.52 -10.59
CA ALA A 104 9.48 -6.55 -9.91
C ALA A 104 10.26 -7.19 -8.75
N ARG A 105 11.47 -6.71 -8.51
CA ARG A 105 12.34 -7.07 -7.39
C ARG A 105 12.53 -5.88 -6.47
N PRO A 106 12.97 -6.08 -5.22
CA PRO A 106 13.29 -4.99 -4.31
C PRO A 106 14.17 -3.89 -4.92
N ALA A 107 15.23 -4.26 -5.64
CA ALA A 107 16.14 -3.30 -6.27
C ALA A 107 15.47 -2.38 -7.31
N ASP A 108 14.38 -2.81 -7.95
CA ASP A 108 13.64 -2.00 -8.92
C ASP A 108 12.87 -0.85 -8.25
N LEU A 109 12.51 -1.01 -6.97
CA LEU A 109 11.84 0.02 -6.19
C LEU A 109 12.78 1.16 -5.78
N ALA A 110 14.07 0.87 -5.60
CA ALA A 110 15.05 1.84 -5.11
C ALA A 110 15.12 3.14 -5.94
N PRO A 111 15.27 3.11 -7.27
CA PRO A 111 15.30 4.34 -8.07
C PRO A 111 13.98 5.13 -8.01
N LEU A 112 12.84 4.45 -7.89
CA LEU A 112 11.53 5.09 -7.74
C LEU A 112 11.42 5.84 -6.41
N LEU A 113 11.82 5.19 -5.30
CA LEU A 113 11.84 5.83 -3.99
C LEU A 113 12.87 6.97 -3.92
N ARG A 114 14.04 6.82 -4.55
CA ARG A 114 14.99 7.93 -4.63
C ARG A 114 14.40 9.13 -5.36
N ALA A 115 13.71 8.91 -6.48
CA ALA A 115 13.05 9.99 -7.22
C ALA A 115 11.95 10.66 -6.37
N LEU A 116 11.09 9.86 -5.71
CA LEU A 116 10.05 10.35 -4.81
C LEU A 116 10.64 11.12 -3.62
N HIS A 117 11.65 10.56 -2.97
CA HIS A 117 12.28 11.15 -1.79
C HIS A 117 13.17 12.37 -2.11
N ALA A 118 13.57 12.55 -3.37
CA ALA A 118 14.30 13.72 -3.83
C ALA A 118 13.40 14.88 -4.25
N LEU A 119 12.08 14.72 -4.22
CA LEU A 119 11.17 15.81 -4.59
C LEU A 119 11.41 17.04 -3.73
N PRO A 120 11.52 18.23 -4.36
CA PRO A 120 11.64 19.48 -3.64
C PRO A 120 10.32 19.84 -2.93
N ALA A 121 10.39 20.76 -1.97
CA ALA A 121 9.20 21.26 -1.29
C ALA A 121 8.24 22.00 -2.24
N GLU A 122 8.78 22.56 -3.32
CA GLU A 122 8.01 23.28 -4.35
C GLU A 122 8.29 22.69 -5.74
N PRO A 123 7.26 22.48 -6.59
CA PRO A 123 5.86 22.75 -6.30
C PRO A 123 5.27 21.78 -5.29
N ALA A 124 4.50 22.31 -4.35
CA ALA A 124 3.80 21.50 -3.36
C ALA A 124 2.80 20.51 -4.02
N PRO A 125 2.52 19.37 -3.38
CA PRO A 125 1.49 18.47 -3.87
C PRO A 125 0.12 19.17 -3.95
N PRO A 126 -0.70 18.87 -4.96
CA PRO A 126 -1.98 19.54 -5.20
C PRO A 126 -3.03 19.31 -4.11
N VAL A 127 -2.78 18.31 -3.27
CA VAL A 127 -3.61 17.96 -2.11
C VAL A 127 -2.73 17.78 -0.88
N PRO A 128 -3.22 18.12 0.31
CA PRO A 128 -2.44 17.94 1.54
C PRO A 128 -2.01 16.49 1.73
N LEU A 129 -0.72 16.29 2.01
CA LEU A 129 -0.19 15.02 2.47
C LEU A 129 -0.22 15.02 3.99
N GLY A 130 -1.13 14.22 4.59
CA GLY A 130 -1.12 13.97 6.03
C GLY A 130 0.08 13.13 6.44
N ARG A 131 0.27 12.97 7.75
CA ARG A 131 1.26 12.02 8.27
C ARG A 131 0.81 10.57 8.06
N ARG A 132 1.78 9.67 8.01
CA ARG A 132 1.52 8.23 7.92
C ARG A 132 1.15 7.68 9.29
N ASP A 133 -0.12 7.67 9.63
CA ASP A 133 -0.58 7.02 10.85
C ASP A 133 -0.76 5.50 10.60
N LEU A 134 0.33 4.78 10.78
CA LEU A 134 0.39 3.33 10.57
C LEU A 134 -0.46 2.56 11.58
N LEU A 135 -0.64 3.09 12.79
CA LEU A 135 -1.28 2.41 13.90
C LEU A 135 -2.74 2.84 14.12
N ALA A 136 -3.23 3.90 13.43
CA ALA A 136 -4.61 4.37 13.55
C ALA A 136 -5.67 3.27 13.36
N PRO A 137 -5.57 2.38 12.36
CA PRO A 137 -6.63 1.40 12.12
C PRO A 137 -6.59 0.19 13.08
N VAL A 138 -5.58 0.06 13.93
CA VAL A 138 -5.38 -1.14 14.80
C VAL A 138 -6.61 -1.43 15.65
N ASP A 139 -7.17 -0.42 16.33
CA ASP A 139 -8.33 -0.65 17.20
C ASP A 139 -9.57 -1.10 16.44
N SER A 140 -9.80 -0.56 15.25
CA SER A 140 -10.94 -0.97 14.41
C SER A 140 -10.77 -2.40 13.90
N TRP A 141 -9.56 -2.79 13.54
CA TRP A 141 -9.27 -4.17 13.11
C TRP A 141 -9.43 -5.17 14.25
N LEU A 142 -8.97 -4.81 15.45
CA LEU A 142 -9.14 -5.64 16.64
C LEU A 142 -10.61 -5.74 17.08
N ALA A 143 -11.37 -4.65 16.96
CA ALA A 143 -12.81 -4.66 17.25
C ALA A 143 -13.58 -5.58 16.27
N THR A 144 -13.20 -5.59 14.99
CA THR A 144 -13.78 -6.52 14.00
C THR A 144 -13.53 -8.00 14.34
N ALA A 145 -12.41 -8.28 15.04
CA ALA A 145 -12.02 -9.63 15.44
C ALA A 145 -12.62 -10.07 16.80
N GLU A 146 -13.40 -9.21 17.46
CA GLU A 146 -13.96 -9.51 18.78
C GLU A 146 -14.78 -10.80 18.76
N GLY A 147 -14.57 -11.67 19.77
CA GLY A 147 -15.18 -13.00 19.86
C GLY A 147 -14.51 -14.08 18.98
N HIS A 148 -13.54 -13.75 18.14
CA HIS A 148 -12.82 -14.69 17.27
C HIS A 148 -11.34 -14.88 17.67
N ILE A 149 -10.81 -14.03 18.53
CA ILE A 149 -9.45 -14.06 19.06
C ILE A 149 -9.46 -13.91 20.59
N ASP A 150 -8.36 -14.30 21.25
CA ASP A 150 -8.24 -14.21 22.70
C ASP A 150 -8.22 -12.73 23.15
N PRO A 151 -9.00 -12.33 24.16
CA PRO A 151 -8.95 -10.99 24.73
C PRO A 151 -7.55 -10.58 25.23
N ALA A 152 -6.74 -11.53 25.68
CA ALA A 152 -5.34 -11.27 26.08
C ALA A 152 -4.46 -10.87 24.88
N ASP A 153 -4.73 -11.38 23.67
CA ASP A 153 -4.05 -10.99 22.45
C ASP A 153 -4.45 -9.58 22.01
N VAL A 154 -5.74 -9.25 22.17
CA VAL A 154 -6.25 -7.88 21.92
C VAL A 154 -5.56 -6.88 22.84
N ALA A 155 -5.51 -7.17 24.15
CA ALA A 155 -4.86 -6.32 25.15
C ALA A 155 -3.37 -6.12 24.83
N PHE A 156 -2.66 -7.20 24.49
CA PHE A 156 -1.25 -7.17 24.12
C PHE A 156 -0.99 -6.28 22.89
N LEU A 157 -1.80 -6.39 21.84
CA LEU A 157 -1.62 -5.57 20.62
C LEU A 157 -1.97 -4.10 20.86
N ARG A 158 -2.94 -3.80 21.73
CA ARG A 158 -3.25 -2.43 22.13
C ARG A 158 -2.11 -1.79 22.94
N ASP A 159 -1.55 -2.53 23.90
CA ASP A 159 -0.39 -2.06 24.68
C ASP A 159 0.82 -1.77 23.75
N ARG A 160 1.10 -2.66 22.82
CA ARG A 160 2.12 -2.44 21.80
C ARG A 160 1.82 -1.21 20.93
N LYS A 161 0.57 -1.03 20.53
CA LYS A 161 0.15 0.17 19.77
C LYS A 161 0.48 1.44 20.54
N GLU A 162 0.07 1.54 21.81
CA GLU A 162 0.31 2.72 22.64
C GLU A 162 1.82 2.98 22.82
N THR A 163 2.60 1.92 23.06
CA THR A 163 4.05 1.98 23.15
C THR A 163 4.67 2.56 21.88
N PHE A 164 4.28 2.07 20.69
CA PHE A 164 4.86 2.54 19.45
C PHE A 164 4.32 3.89 18.98
N VAL A 165 3.08 4.26 19.30
CA VAL A 165 2.58 5.62 19.05
C VAL A 165 3.44 6.64 19.78
N THR A 166 3.74 6.40 21.06
CA THR A 166 4.62 7.25 21.86
C THR A 166 6.04 7.28 21.27
N ALA A 167 6.64 6.11 21.06
CA ALA A 167 8.01 6.01 20.56
C ALA A 167 8.21 6.64 19.17
N ILE A 168 7.24 6.52 18.26
CA ILE A 168 7.29 7.17 16.93
C ILE A 168 7.33 8.69 17.07
N SER A 169 6.61 9.26 18.03
CA SER A 169 6.59 10.72 18.23
C SER A 169 7.93 11.29 18.69
N GLU A 170 8.80 10.46 19.24
CA GLU A 170 10.13 10.82 19.75
C GLU A 170 11.26 10.54 18.74
N LEU A 171 10.94 9.95 17.57
CA LEU A 171 11.94 9.60 16.58
C LEU A 171 12.59 10.85 15.97
N THR A 172 13.90 10.82 15.89
CA THR A 172 14.67 11.78 15.10
C THR A 172 14.95 11.17 13.72
N PRO A 173 14.50 11.81 12.62
CA PRO A 173 14.72 11.31 11.28
C PRO A 173 16.22 11.34 10.93
N TYR A 174 16.69 10.34 10.19
CA TYR A 174 18.01 10.37 9.55
C TYR A 174 17.91 11.02 8.17
N LEU A 175 16.86 10.66 7.40
CA LEU A 175 16.55 11.29 6.14
C LEU A 175 15.65 12.51 6.37
N PRO A 176 15.76 13.59 5.57
CA PRO A 176 14.81 14.68 5.63
C PRO A 176 13.38 14.17 5.44
N SER A 177 12.45 14.54 6.33
CA SER A 177 11.04 14.20 6.16
C SER A 177 10.48 14.78 4.86
N GLY A 178 9.50 14.11 4.28
CA GLY A 178 8.88 14.53 3.03
C GLY A 178 7.91 13.50 2.46
N PRO A 179 7.60 13.60 1.16
CA PRO A 179 6.71 12.64 0.51
C PRO A 179 7.24 11.20 0.63
N ILE A 180 6.34 10.29 0.98
CA ILE A 180 6.56 8.84 1.06
C ILE A 180 5.44 8.12 0.33
N HIS A 181 5.73 6.91 -0.17
CA HIS A 181 4.72 6.04 -0.77
C HIS A 181 3.76 5.44 0.29
N GLY A 182 4.29 5.10 1.46
CA GLY A 182 3.55 4.56 2.59
C GLY A 182 3.27 3.06 2.54
N ASP A 183 3.40 2.43 1.37
CA ASP A 183 3.34 0.96 1.15
C ASP A 183 4.32 0.52 0.06
N ALA A 184 5.59 0.87 0.24
CA ALA A 184 6.68 0.68 -0.74
C ALA A 184 7.11 -0.80 -0.82
N LEU A 185 6.41 -1.58 -1.62
CA LEU A 185 6.67 -3.01 -1.85
C LEU A 185 6.79 -3.31 -3.35
N PRO A 186 7.56 -4.35 -3.74
CA PRO A 186 7.72 -4.72 -5.16
C PRO A 186 6.39 -5.01 -5.88
N ARG A 187 5.33 -5.46 -5.19
CA ARG A 187 4.01 -5.65 -5.79
C ARG A 187 3.39 -4.35 -6.32
N ASN A 188 3.83 -3.21 -5.81
CA ASN A 188 3.39 -1.88 -6.22
C ASN A 188 4.36 -1.26 -7.26
N VAL A 189 5.12 -2.11 -7.97
CA VAL A 189 5.99 -1.73 -9.08
C VAL A 189 5.67 -2.57 -10.31
N HIS A 190 5.49 -1.92 -11.44
CA HIS A 190 5.30 -2.57 -12.75
C HIS A 190 6.55 -2.35 -13.61
N ILE A 191 7.09 -3.42 -14.19
CA ILE A 191 8.31 -3.35 -14.99
C ILE A 191 7.96 -3.31 -16.47
N THR A 192 7.94 -2.12 -17.03
CA THR A 192 7.77 -1.92 -18.49
C THR A 192 9.10 -2.11 -19.24
N PRO A 193 9.09 -2.21 -20.57
CA PRO A 193 10.32 -2.16 -21.37
C PRO A 193 11.16 -0.88 -21.15
N ALA A 194 10.51 0.23 -20.79
CA ALA A 194 11.17 1.50 -20.49
C ALA A 194 11.72 1.60 -19.05
N GLY A 195 11.35 0.68 -18.18
CA GLY A 195 11.80 0.66 -16.78
C GLY A 195 10.67 0.48 -15.76
N PRO A 196 10.99 0.61 -14.46
CA PRO A 196 10.03 0.45 -13.38
C PRO A 196 9.09 1.65 -13.29
N VAL A 197 7.81 1.38 -12.99
CA VAL A 197 6.72 2.35 -12.80
C VAL A 197 6.05 2.08 -11.47
N LEU A 198 5.86 3.13 -10.66
CA LEU A 198 5.23 3.05 -9.34
C LEU A 198 3.71 3.01 -9.47
N LEU A 199 3.06 2.16 -8.70
CA LEU A 199 1.61 1.97 -8.63
C LEU A 199 1.10 2.23 -7.22
N ASP A 200 -0.22 2.34 -7.06
CA ASP A 200 -0.95 2.32 -5.78
C ASP A 200 -0.53 3.42 -4.81
N LEU A 201 -0.94 4.65 -5.10
CA LEU A 201 -0.57 5.85 -4.36
C LEU A 201 -1.52 6.18 -3.19
N GLU A 202 -2.44 5.29 -2.83
CA GLU A 202 -3.49 5.58 -1.85
C GLU A 202 -2.94 5.88 -0.44
N TYR A 203 -1.77 5.32 -0.09
CA TYR A 203 -1.12 5.51 1.21
C TYR A 203 -0.06 6.62 1.22
N MET A 204 0.08 7.38 0.13
CA MET A 204 1.03 8.50 0.11
C MET A 204 0.80 9.46 1.27
N ALA A 205 1.89 9.85 1.90
CA ALA A 205 1.90 10.75 3.05
C ALA A 205 3.13 11.67 3.01
N SER A 206 3.23 12.61 3.94
CA SER A 206 4.44 13.37 4.21
C SER A 206 4.93 13.01 5.61
N ASP A 207 5.98 12.22 5.70
CA ASP A 207 6.48 11.71 6.97
C ASP A 207 7.97 11.35 6.89
N LEU A 208 8.44 10.55 7.85
CA LEU A 208 9.76 9.94 7.85
C LEU A 208 9.92 9.05 6.60
N ARG A 209 10.90 9.35 5.75
CA ARG A 209 11.19 8.54 4.54
C ARG A 209 11.59 7.11 4.88
N GLU A 210 12.05 6.91 6.08
CA GLU A 210 12.38 5.60 6.67
C GLU A 210 11.18 4.64 6.68
N HIS A 211 9.93 5.13 6.68
CA HIS A 211 8.73 4.31 6.55
C HIS A 211 8.76 3.43 5.29
N ASP A 212 9.21 3.98 4.17
CA ASP A 212 9.28 3.24 2.89
C ASP A 212 10.41 2.22 2.85
N LEU A 213 11.46 2.41 3.64
CA LEU A 213 12.62 1.53 3.67
C LEU A 213 12.46 0.38 4.67
N VAL A 214 11.86 0.66 5.82
CA VAL A 214 11.64 -0.34 6.88
C VAL A 214 10.80 -1.51 6.39
N VAL A 215 9.86 -1.28 5.48
CA VAL A 215 8.97 -2.34 4.98
C VAL A 215 9.71 -3.45 4.24
N LEU A 216 10.78 -3.13 3.49
CA LEU A 216 11.61 -4.13 2.82
C LEU A 216 12.53 -4.88 3.78
N ALA A 217 13.13 -4.17 4.74
CA ALA A 217 13.91 -4.79 5.79
C ALA A 217 13.06 -5.80 6.59
N LEU A 218 11.84 -5.41 6.97
CA LEU A 218 10.86 -6.31 7.62
C LEU A 218 10.47 -7.49 6.71
N SER A 219 10.40 -7.28 5.40
CA SER A 219 10.06 -8.35 4.45
C SER A 219 11.13 -9.44 4.40
N GLN A 220 12.40 -9.10 4.60
CA GLN A 220 13.46 -10.09 4.78
C GLN A 220 13.23 -10.91 6.05
N ASP A 221 13.00 -10.24 7.17
CA ASP A 221 12.92 -10.89 8.48
C ASP A 221 11.66 -11.76 8.61
N ARG A 222 10.50 -11.27 8.11
CA ARG A 222 9.19 -11.89 8.33
C ARG A 222 8.63 -12.65 7.13
N TYR A 223 8.94 -12.22 5.89
CA TYR A 223 8.28 -12.76 4.71
C TYR A 223 9.22 -13.50 3.74
N GLY A 224 10.46 -13.71 4.15
CA GLY A 224 11.39 -14.56 3.39
C GLY A 224 11.97 -13.92 2.14
N VAL A 225 11.92 -12.61 2.03
CA VAL A 225 12.69 -11.92 0.97
C VAL A 225 14.17 -12.25 1.17
N PRO A 226 14.88 -12.74 0.15
CA PRO A 226 16.28 -13.12 0.25
C PRO A 226 17.16 -11.93 0.68
N ALA A 227 18.19 -12.21 1.51
CA ALA A 227 19.08 -11.16 2.01
C ALA A 227 19.82 -10.42 0.87
N GLU A 228 20.17 -11.14 -0.19
CA GLU A 228 20.80 -10.57 -1.38
C GLU A 228 19.90 -9.55 -2.12
N GLU A 229 18.58 -9.76 -2.11
CA GLU A 229 17.62 -8.82 -2.71
C GLU A 229 17.53 -7.52 -1.91
N VAL A 230 17.55 -7.61 -0.57
CA VAL A 230 17.55 -6.43 0.31
C VAL A 230 18.90 -5.71 0.23
N THR A 231 20.00 -6.44 0.16
CA THR A 231 21.34 -5.86 -0.06
C THR A 231 21.42 -5.11 -1.39
N ALA A 232 20.86 -5.69 -2.46
CA ALA A 232 20.80 -5.03 -3.77
C ALA A 232 19.94 -3.76 -3.74
N PHE A 233 18.81 -3.80 -3.01
CA PHE A 233 17.99 -2.61 -2.78
C PHE A 233 18.76 -1.52 -2.02
N ASN A 234 19.37 -1.85 -0.89
CA ASN A 234 20.13 -0.90 -0.07
C ASN A 234 21.27 -0.25 -0.87
N ALA A 235 22.00 -1.05 -1.67
CA ALA A 235 23.06 -0.54 -2.56
C ALA A 235 22.49 0.41 -3.63
N ALA A 236 21.35 0.09 -4.24
CA ALA A 236 20.70 0.93 -5.25
C ALA A 236 20.06 2.19 -4.65
N TYR A 237 19.50 2.11 -3.45
CA TYR A 237 18.96 3.25 -2.73
C TYR A 237 20.08 4.16 -2.19
N GLY A 238 21.19 3.57 -1.73
CA GLY A 238 22.38 4.25 -1.21
C GLY A 238 22.49 4.28 0.32
N TRP A 239 21.62 3.56 1.04
CA TRP A 239 21.65 3.47 2.50
C TRP A 239 20.86 2.26 3.00
N ASP A 240 21.30 1.69 4.15
CA ASP A 240 20.58 0.64 4.87
C ASP A 240 19.87 1.23 6.09
N VAL A 241 18.54 1.18 6.10
CA VAL A 241 17.71 1.71 7.19
C VAL A 241 17.97 1.02 8.54
N ARG A 242 18.58 -0.19 8.54
CA ARG A 242 18.97 -0.87 9.77
C ARG A 242 20.07 -0.15 10.55
N GLU A 243 20.82 0.74 9.90
CA GLU A 243 21.83 1.57 10.55
C GLU A 243 21.20 2.71 11.39
N TRP A 244 19.92 2.99 11.18
CA TRP A 244 19.22 4.05 11.90
C TRP A 244 18.71 3.57 13.27
N PRO A 245 18.99 4.32 14.37
CA PRO A 245 18.52 3.94 15.71
C PRO A 245 17.00 3.78 15.84
N GLY A 246 16.21 4.49 15.02
CA GLY A 246 14.75 4.42 15.00
C GLY A 246 14.18 3.18 14.26
N PHE A 247 15.04 2.38 13.60
CA PHE A 247 14.60 1.21 12.83
C PHE A 247 13.71 0.27 13.64
N ALA A 248 14.14 -0.09 14.86
CA ALA A 248 13.42 -1.02 15.71
C ALA A 248 12.01 -0.51 16.08
N VAL A 249 11.84 0.80 16.23
CA VAL A 249 10.54 1.43 16.55
C VAL A 249 9.59 1.31 15.36
N LEU A 250 10.00 1.73 14.17
CA LEU A 250 9.14 1.63 12.98
C LEU A 250 8.87 0.18 12.57
N ARG A 251 9.86 -0.72 12.74
CA ARG A 251 9.67 -2.16 12.56
C ARG A 251 8.60 -2.69 13.49
N GLY A 252 8.71 -2.44 14.78
CA GLY A 252 7.76 -2.91 15.78
C GLY A 252 6.34 -2.36 15.57
N ALA A 253 6.22 -1.11 15.14
CA ALA A 253 4.94 -0.52 14.77
C ALA A 253 4.31 -1.24 13.55
N ARG A 254 5.11 -1.54 12.50
CA ARG A 254 4.62 -2.29 11.33
C ARG A 254 4.25 -3.73 11.68
N GLU A 255 5.02 -4.39 12.51
CA GLU A 255 4.70 -5.73 13.00
C GLU A 255 3.37 -5.72 13.77
N THR A 256 3.14 -4.73 14.64
CA THR A 256 1.90 -4.57 15.40
C THR A 256 0.72 -4.33 14.46
N ALA A 257 0.83 -3.39 13.52
CA ALA A 257 -0.21 -3.13 12.53
C ALA A 257 -0.50 -4.37 11.66
N SER A 258 0.54 -5.10 11.25
CA SER A 258 0.42 -6.32 10.43
C SER A 258 -0.28 -7.46 11.18
N ALA A 259 -0.01 -7.64 12.47
CA ALA A 259 -0.71 -8.63 13.30
C ALA A 259 -2.18 -8.26 13.48
N ALA A 260 -2.48 -7.00 13.79
CA ALA A 260 -3.85 -6.50 13.94
C ALA A 260 -4.65 -6.56 12.62
N TRP A 261 -3.99 -6.33 11.47
CA TRP A 261 -4.64 -6.48 10.16
C TRP A 261 -5.08 -7.93 9.91
N VAL A 262 -4.30 -8.93 10.31
CA VAL A 262 -4.70 -10.34 10.19
C VAL A 262 -5.83 -10.67 11.14
N ALA A 263 -5.88 -10.07 12.33
CA ALA A 263 -6.95 -10.28 13.29
C ALA A 263 -8.35 -10.11 12.67
N GLN A 264 -8.58 -9.03 11.91
CA GLN A 264 -9.88 -8.77 11.28
C GLN A 264 -10.32 -9.85 10.28
N GLN A 265 -9.39 -10.69 9.80
CA GLN A 265 -9.67 -11.77 8.85
C GLN A 265 -10.03 -13.10 9.55
N THR A 266 -10.00 -13.15 10.88
CA THR A 266 -10.12 -14.43 11.65
C THR A 266 -11.54 -14.97 11.71
N ALA A 267 -12.56 -14.12 11.51
CA ALA A 267 -13.95 -14.55 11.46
C ALA A 267 -14.20 -15.53 10.32
N GLY A 268 -14.60 -16.76 10.65
CA GLY A 268 -14.85 -17.80 9.65
C GLY A 268 -13.61 -18.32 8.89
N ASN A 269 -12.40 -17.82 9.17
CA ASN A 269 -11.18 -18.17 8.46
C ASN A 269 -10.13 -18.85 9.38
N PRO A 270 -10.03 -20.20 9.38
CA PRO A 270 -9.07 -20.93 10.21
C PRO A 270 -7.61 -20.62 9.89
N ALA A 271 -7.28 -20.35 8.61
CA ALA A 271 -5.93 -20.02 8.19
C ALA A 271 -5.50 -18.66 8.78
N ALA A 272 -6.41 -17.67 8.76
CA ALA A 272 -6.18 -16.38 9.41
C ALA A 272 -5.94 -16.52 10.91
N ARG A 273 -6.72 -17.36 11.60
CA ARG A 273 -6.52 -17.62 13.02
C ARG A 273 -5.16 -18.23 13.33
N THR A 274 -4.71 -19.17 12.50
CA THR A 274 -3.39 -19.80 12.64
C THR A 274 -2.26 -18.78 12.44
N GLU A 275 -2.37 -17.96 11.40
CA GLU A 275 -1.37 -16.93 11.12
C GLU A 275 -1.37 -15.81 12.17
N PHE A 276 -2.55 -15.36 12.61
CA PHE A 276 -2.67 -14.38 13.70
C PHE A 276 -1.95 -14.85 14.95
N ARG A 277 -2.21 -16.10 15.38
CA ARG A 277 -1.57 -16.69 16.55
C ARG A 277 -0.04 -16.75 16.39
N ARG A 278 0.44 -17.21 15.23
CA ARG A 278 1.88 -17.22 14.90
C ARG A 278 2.52 -15.85 15.07
N ARG A 279 1.86 -14.80 14.56
CA ARG A 279 2.37 -13.41 14.66
C ARG A 279 2.43 -12.97 16.11
N VAL A 280 1.32 -13.11 16.84
CA VAL A 280 1.23 -12.67 18.24
C VAL A 280 2.24 -13.41 19.12
N ASP A 281 2.35 -14.73 19.00
CA ASP A 281 3.31 -15.54 19.79
C ASP A 281 4.74 -15.07 19.50
N SER A 282 5.11 -14.92 18.21
CA SER A 282 6.45 -14.44 17.85
C SER A 282 6.77 -13.02 18.36
N LEU A 283 5.75 -12.17 18.49
CA LEU A 283 5.91 -10.82 19.06
C LEU A 283 6.07 -10.85 20.59
N ARG A 284 5.39 -11.76 21.27
CA ARG A 284 5.53 -11.96 22.74
C ARG A 284 6.88 -12.51 23.11
N ASP A 285 7.34 -13.50 22.35
CA ASP A 285 8.60 -14.20 22.63
C ASP A 285 9.83 -13.44 22.12
N GLY A 286 9.61 -12.32 21.39
CA GLY A 286 10.70 -11.54 20.81
C GLY A 286 11.43 -12.24 19.66
N GLU A 287 10.80 -13.26 19.06
CA GLU A 287 11.38 -14.07 17.99
C GLU A 287 11.30 -13.35 16.63
N ALA A 288 12.30 -12.54 16.35
CA ALA A 288 12.36 -11.70 15.15
C ALA A 288 12.44 -12.48 13.82
N GLU A 289 12.87 -13.75 13.87
CA GLU A 289 13.12 -14.57 12.67
C GLU A 289 11.94 -15.50 12.31
N VAL A 290 10.90 -15.56 13.14
CA VAL A 290 9.71 -16.36 12.82
C VAL A 290 9.05 -15.84 11.55
N ARG A 291 8.93 -16.71 10.54
CA ARG A 291 8.32 -16.40 9.26
C ARG A 291 6.82 -16.22 9.38
N TRP A 292 6.35 -15.13 8.80
CA TRP A 292 4.94 -14.82 8.61
C TRP A 292 4.53 -15.11 7.18
N PHE A 293 3.28 -15.48 6.97
CA PHE A 293 2.75 -15.75 5.64
C PHE A 293 1.90 -14.59 5.16
N ALA A 294 2.03 -14.27 3.87
CA ALA A 294 1.13 -13.35 3.20
C ALA A 294 -0.28 -13.93 3.21
N PHE A 295 -1.27 -13.06 3.29
CA PHE A 295 -2.66 -13.44 3.49
C PHE A 295 -3.52 -12.86 2.38
#